data_98b04f590ed5a528a64dd3534e26cc22
#
_entry.id   98b04f590ed5a528a64dd3534e26cc22
#
_cell.length_a   1.000
_cell.length_b   1.000
_cell.length_c   1.000
_cell.angle_alpha   90.00
_cell.angle_beta   90.00
_cell.angle_gamma   90.00
#
_symmetry.space_group_name_H-M   'P 1'
#
loop_
_entity.id
_entity.type
_entity.pdbx_description
1 polymer ?
#
loop_
_entity_poly.entity_id
_entity_poly.type
_entity_poly.pdbx_seq_one_letter_code
_entity_poly.pdbx_strand_id
1 'polypeptide(L)'
;MSQKVRIPLIDLARTAALIGMVAFHFTYDLLLFDIIPRSYAGSNLFYFHARIVAGSFLVLSGLSLWLAHGQGIRWPAFWRRFAKVAGAAAVVTLATRVAMPDFYIYFGILHAIALFSLLGLAVLRLPAPITALIAAGFIAGSFYLAGPQFDAPLFRFLGLSTLPAQTMDFEPIFPWFGAVLLGIALGQVGSKLNLWTRLSAVPAGTWVETLGWPGRHSLAIYLVHQPVFLGLVWAYTQLI
;
A
#
# COMPACT_ATOMS: atom_id res chain seq x y z
N MET A 1 3.01 -29.29 -12.51
CA MET A 1 3.36 -27.91 -12.07
C MET A 1 2.37 -26.97 -12.73
N SER A 2 1.37 -26.46 -11.98
CA SER A 2 0.42 -25.48 -12.52
C SER A 2 1.18 -24.19 -12.85
N GLN A 3 1.20 -23.80 -14.12
CA GLN A 3 1.74 -22.50 -14.53
C GLN A 3 1.00 -21.42 -13.74
N LYS A 4 1.74 -20.51 -13.12
CA LYS A 4 1.17 -19.31 -12.51
C LYS A 4 0.43 -18.54 -13.58
N VAL A 5 -0.89 -18.63 -13.59
CA VAL A 5 -1.73 -17.85 -14.49
C VAL A 5 -1.54 -16.37 -14.11
N ARG A 6 -0.87 -15.64 -14.98
CA ARG A 6 -0.60 -14.21 -14.80
C ARG A 6 -1.78 -13.42 -15.34
N ILE A 7 -2.18 -12.38 -14.65
CA ILE A 7 -3.24 -11.47 -15.06
C ILE A 7 -2.60 -10.10 -15.36
N PRO A 8 -2.33 -9.77 -16.64
CA PRO A 8 -1.61 -8.55 -17.02
C PRO A 8 -2.29 -7.26 -16.53
N LEU A 9 -3.61 -7.25 -16.45
CA LEU A 9 -4.40 -6.11 -15.96
C LEU A 9 -4.03 -5.73 -14.50
N ILE A 10 -3.70 -6.70 -13.66
CA ILE A 10 -3.27 -6.42 -12.27
C ILE A 10 -1.88 -5.76 -12.27
N ASP A 11 -1.00 -6.14 -13.17
CA ASP A 11 0.31 -5.48 -13.29
C ASP A 11 0.15 -4.04 -13.79
N LEU A 12 -0.77 -3.78 -14.73
CA LEU A 12 -1.13 -2.41 -15.16
C LEU A 12 -1.73 -1.59 -14.02
N ALA A 13 -2.64 -2.17 -13.22
CA ALA A 13 -3.21 -1.50 -12.07
C ALA A 13 -2.14 -1.11 -11.04
N ARG A 14 -1.15 -1.98 -10.81
CA ARG A 14 0.01 -1.65 -9.96
C ARG A 14 0.87 -0.55 -10.56
N THR A 15 1.07 -0.56 -11.88
CA THR A 15 1.79 0.52 -12.57
C THR A 15 1.07 1.85 -12.40
N ALA A 16 -0.25 1.88 -12.57
CA ALA A 16 -1.05 3.10 -12.35
C ALA A 16 -0.94 3.61 -10.91
N ALA A 17 -1.02 2.71 -9.92
CA ALA A 17 -0.82 3.05 -8.51
C ALA A 17 0.59 3.60 -8.24
N LEU A 18 1.63 3.03 -8.89
CA LEU A 18 3.01 3.54 -8.81
C LEU A 18 3.14 4.94 -9.40
N ILE A 19 2.53 5.20 -10.55
CA ILE A 19 2.55 6.54 -11.17
C ILE A 19 1.90 7.55 -10.21
N GLY A 20 0.76 7.22 -9.63
CA GLY A 20 0.11 8.06 -8.62
C GLY A 20 1.00 8.30 -7.40
N MET A 21 1.69 7.27 -6.91
CA MET A 21 2.62 7.37 -5.78
C MET A 21 3.80 8.28 -6.10
N VAL A 22 4.41 8.08 -7.27
CA VAL A 22 5.55 8.89 -7.75
C VAL A 22 5.13 10.36 -7.86
N ALA A 23 3.96 10.64 -8.45
CA ALA A 23 3.44 12.00 -8.56
C ALA A 23 3.16 12.62 -7.18
N PHE A 24 2.59 11.85 -6.24
CA PHE A 24 2.34 12.31 -4.88
C PHE A 24 3.64 12.68 -4.15
N HIS A 25 4.61 11.78 -4.14
CA HIS A 25 5.89 12.01 -3.44
C HIS A 25 6.70 13.12 -4.09
N PHE A 26 6.72 13.23 -5.40
CA PHE A 26 7.36 14.36 -6.07
C PHE A 26 6.73 15.71 -5.65
N THR A 27 5.40 15.78 -5.61
CA THR A 27 4.70 16.97 -5.11
C THR A 27 5.04 17.24 -3.63
N TYR A 28 5.13 16.18 -2.81
CA TYR A 28 5.52 16.30 -1.40
C TYR A 28 6.95 16.85 -1.25
N ASP A 29 7.88 16.40 -2.07
CA ASP A 29 9.26 16.89 -2.07
C ASP A 29 9.34 18.37 -2.46
N LEU A 30 8.54 18.81 -3.46
CA LEU A 30 8.45 20.23 -3.82
C LEU A 30 7.92 21.10 -2.66
N LEU A 31 6.99 20.55 -1.85
CA LEU A 31 6.52 21.21 -0.63
C LEU A 31 7.60 21.23 0.46
N LEU A 32 8.34 20.14 0.62
CA LEU A 32 9.39 20.01 1.62
C LEU A 32 10.53 21.04 1.41
N PHE A 33 10.85 21.32 0.14
CA PHE A 33 11.88 22.29 -0.25
C PHE A 33 11.33 23.71 -0.53
N ASP A 34 10.08 23.99 -0.13
CA ASP A 34 9.42 25.30 -0.29
C ASP A 34 9.36 25.82 -1.76
N ILE A 35 9.43 24.91 -2.76
CA ILE A 35 9.33 25.26 -4.19
C ILE A 35 7.89 25.58 -4.56
N ILE A 36 6.92 24.92 -3.94
CA ILE A 36 5.49 25.24 -4.05
C ILE A 36 4.92 25.66 -2.71
N PRO A 37 3.84 26.45 -2.70
CA PRO A 37 3.28 26.98 -1.46
C PRO A 37 2.83 25.89 -0.49
N ARG A 38 3.19 25.98 0.78
CA ARG A 38 2.79 25.01 1.84
C ARG A 38 1.28 24.89 2.01
N SER A 39 0.50 25.90 1.62
CA SER A 39 -0.96 25.84 1.62
C SER A 39 -1.53 24.70 0.75
N TYR A 40 -0.76 24.26 -0.27
CA TYR A 40 -1.16 23.13 -1.11
C TYR A 40 -1.27 21.81 -0.32
N ALA A 41 -0.45 21.60 0.71
CA ALA A 41 -0.52 20.45 1.59
C ALA A 41 -1.88 20.29 2.30
N GLY A 42 -2.57 21.43 2.58
CA GLY A 42 -3.91 21.46 3.16
C GLY A 42 -5.05 21.32 2.13
N SER A 43 -4.75 21.16 0.84
CA SER A 43 -5.77 21.07 -0.19
C SER A 43 -6.46 19.70 -0.18
N ASN A 44 -7.76 19.69 -0.52
CA ASN A 44 -8.51 18.46 -0.69
C ASN A 44 -7.89 17.55 -1.77
N LEU A 45 -7.32 18.13 -2.83
CA LEU A 45 -6.69 17.39 -3.91
C LEU A 45 -5.49 16.59 -3.39
N PHE A 46 -4.61 17.21 -2.61
CA PHE A 46 -3.44 16.54 -2.03
C PHE A 46 -3.85 15.43 -1.05
N TYR A 47 -4.84 15.72 -0.19
CA TYR A 47 -5.39 14.77 0.76
C TYR A 47 -6.00 13.53 0.08
N PHE A 48 -6.87 13.72 -0.92
CA PHE A 48 -7.49 12.60 -1.63
C PHE A 48 -6.49 11.84 -2.50
N HIS A 49 -5.52 12.52 -3.10
CA HIS A 49 -4.45 11.87 -3.86
C HIS A 49 -3.71 10.85 -2.99
N ALA A 50 -3.23 11.26 -1.81
CA ALA A 50 -2.57 10.36 -0.86
C ALA A 50 -3.41 9.11 -0.56
N ARG A 51 -4.70 9.30 -0.21
CA ARG A 51 -5.60 8.22 0.18
C ARG A 51 -5.95 7.28 -0.95
N ILE A 52 -6.15 7.79 -2.16
CA ILE A 52 -6.42 6.97 -3.35
C ILE A 52 -5.20 6.11 -3.67
N VAL A 53 -4.01 6.68 -3.62
CA VAL A 53 -2.76 5.93 -3.87
C VAL A 53 -2.55 4.84 -2.84
N ALA A 54 -2.58 5.17 -1.55
CA ALA A 54 -2.40 4.21 -0.47
C ALA A 54 -3.49 3.11 -0.52
N GLY A 55 -4.75 3.50 -0.66
CA GLY A 55 -5.87 2.57 -0.80
C GLY A 55 -5.72 1.62 -1.99
N SER A 56 -5.25 2.13 -3.14
CA SER A 56 -5.00 1.30 -4.34
C SER A 56 -3.97 0.21 -4.08
N PHE A 57 -2.84 0.54 -3.45
CA PHE A 57 -1.82 -0.45 -3.11
C PHE A 57 -2.34 -1.49 -2.12
N LEU A 58 -3.11 -1.08 -1.12
CA LEU A 58 -3.65 -1.98 -0.11
C LEU A 58 -4.72 -2.91 -0.68
N VAL A 59 -5.64 -2.40 -1.51
CA VAL A 59 -6.63 -3.22 -2.24
C VAL A 59 -5.91 -4.22 -3.16
N LEU A 60 -4.93 -3.79 -3.95
CA LEU A 60 -4.14 -4.66 -4.82
C LEU A 60 -3.32 -5.68 -4.03
N SER A 61 -2.87 -5.34 -2.82
CA SER A 61 -2.20 -6.28 -1.92
C SER A 61 -3.15 -7.39 -1.45
N GLY A 62 -4.36 -7.03 -1.02
CA GLY A 62 -5.40 -7.98 -0.61
C GLY A 62 -5.86 -8.89 -1.75
N LEU A 63 -6.13 -8.31 -2.93
CA LEU A 63 -6.44 -9.05 -4.15
C LEU A 63 -5.33 -10.05 -4.50
N SER A 64 -4.07 -9.60 -4.43
CA SER A 64 -2.91 -10.46 -4.72
C SER A 64 -2.74 -11.58 -3.69
N LEU A 65 -3.06 -11.30 -2.41
CA LEU A 65 -3.05 -12.30 -1.36
C LEU A 65 -4.07 -13.40 -1.64
N TRP A 66 -5.30 -13.03 -2.03
CA TRP A 66 -6.34 -13.99 -2.43
C TRP A 66 -5.90 -14.81 -3.65
N LEU A 67 -5.47 -14.19 -4.72
CA LEU A 67 -5.04 -14.89 -5.94
C LEU A 67 -3.85 -15.83 -5.70
N ALA A 68 -3.01 -15.52 -4.72
CA ALA A 68 -1.88 -16.36 -4.37
C ALA A 68 -2.22 -17.51 -3.43
N HIS A 69 -3.19 -17.34 -2.52
CA HIS A 69 -3.37 -18.21 -1.35
C HIS A 69 -4.84 -18.61 -1.11
N GLY A 70 -5.81 -18.08 -1.83
CA GLY A 70 -7.25 -18.33 -1.63
C GLY A 70 -7.67 -19.79 -1.88
N GLN A 71 -6.94 -20.53 -2.72
CA GLN A 71 -7.14 -21.97 -2.97
C GLN A 71 -6.28 -22.87 -2.06
N GLY A 72 -5.57 -22.29 -1.10
CA GLY A 72 -4.68 -22.97 -0.18
C GLY A 72 -3.40 -22.16 0.06
N ILE A 73 -3.01 -22.05 1.34
CA ILE A 73 -1.85 -21.22 1.71
C ILE A 73 -0.55 -21.91 1.27
N ARG A 74 0.18 -21.28 0.38
CA ARG A 74 1.51 -21.71 -0.07
C ARG A 74 2.57 -21.09 0.83
N TRP A 75 2.80 -21.69 2.00
CA TRP A 75 3.64 -21.18 3.07
C TRP A 75 5.04 -20.71 2.61
N PRO A 76 5.82 -21.49 1.83
CA PRO A 76 7.14 -21.03 1.41
C PRO A 76 7.10 -19.78 0.52
N ALA A 77 6.07 -19.63 -0.31
CA ALA A 77 5.90 -18.46 -1.16
C ALA A 77 5.43 -17.25 -0.33
N PHE A 78 4.55 -17.48 0.65
CA PHE A 78 4.09 -16.46 1.58
C PHE A 78 5.26 -15.88 2.39
N TRP A 79 6.00 -16.71 3.10
CA TRP A 79 7.10 -16.25 3.96
C TRP A 79 8.21 -15.55 3.17
N ARG A 80 8.51 -16.02 1.96
CA ARG A 80 9.48 -15.35 1.08
C ARG A 80 9.04 -13.95 0.68
N ARG A 81 7.74 -13.76 0.36
CA ARG A 81 7.18 -12.45 0.04
C ARG A 81 7.11 -11.57 1.30
N PHE A 82 6.63 -12.12 2.41
CA PHE A 82 6.54 -11.45 3.69
C PHE A 82 7.91 -10.92 4.13
N ALA A 83 8.93 -11.77 4.14
CA ALA A 83 10.29 -11.36 4.53
C ALA A 83 10.86 -10.23 3.64
N LYS A 84 10.57 -10.25 2.32
CA LYS A 84 10.98 -9.15 1.43
C LYS A 84 10.30 -7.83 1.80
N VAL A 85 9.00 -7.84 2.05
CA VAL A 85 8.25 -6.63 2.36
C VAL A 85 8.58 -6.13 3.77
N ALA A 86 8.63 -7.02 4.77
CA ALA A 86 9.00 -6.67 6.13
C ALA A 86 10.46 -6.19 6.24
N GLY A 87 11.38 -6.82 5.51
CA GLY A 87 12.77 -6.37 5.42
C GLY A 87 12.89 -4.98 4.78
N ALA A 88 12.13 -4.73 3.70
CA ALA A 88 12.07 -3.41 3.08
C ALA A 88 11.47 -2.35 4.04
N ALA A 89 10.42 -2.69 4.79
CA ALA A 89 9.85 -1.84 5.83
C ALA A 89 10.89 -1.47 6.89
N ALA A 90 11.64 -2.46 7.39
CA ALA A 90 12.70 -2.24 8.37
C ALA A 90 13.82 -1.33 7.82
N VAL A 91 14.21 -1.51 6.55
CA VAL A 91 15.20 -0.63 5.90
C VAL A 91 14.70 0.81 5.83
N VAL A 92 13.42 1.03 5.46
CA VAL A 92 12.82 2.37 5.41
C VAL A 92 12.78 3.00 6.80
N THR A 93 12.39 2.24 7.85
CA THR A 93 12.42 2.74 9.24
C THR A 93 13.83 3.15 9.66
N LEU A 94 14.83 2.30 9.42
CA LEU A 94 16.20 2.60 9.82
C LEU A 94 16.76 3.81 9.04
N ALA A 95 16.53 3.86 7.72
CA ALA A 95 16.99 4.97 6.90
C ALA A 95 16.35 6.31 7.32
N THR A 96 15.03 6.31 7.54
CA THR A 96 14.32 7.55 7.96
C THR A 96 14.63 7.92 9.41
N ARG A 97 14.91 6.94 10.29
CA ARG A 97 15.34 7.23 11.65
C ARG A 97 16.70 7.93 11.71
N VAL A 98 17.60 7.63 10.76
CA VAL A 98 18.90 8.31 10.65
C VAL A 98 18.74 9.67 9.98
N ALA A 99 17.96 9.75 8.89
CA ALA A 99 17.84 10.98 8.10
C ALA A 99 16.91 12.02 8.72
N MET A 100 15.83 11.59 9.38
CA MET A 100 14.75 12.45 9.92
C MET A 100 14.22 11.88 11.24
N PRO A 101 15.00 11.94 12.34
CA PRO A 101 14.70 11.24 13.60
C PRO A 101 13.36 11.64 14.23
N ASP A 102 12.90 12.89 14.05
CA ASP A 102 11.66 13.39 14.61
C ASP A 102 10.41 12.95 13.82
N PHE A 103 10.57 12.55 12.55
CA PHE A 103 9.49 12.20 11.63
C PHE A 103 9.71 10.84 10.96
N TYR A 104 10.54 9.97 11.56
CA TYR A 104 10.85 8.67 10.95
C TYR A 104 9.60 7.80 10.75
N ILE A 105 9.64 6.94 9.75
CA ILE A 105 8.53 6.06 9.41
C ILE A 105 8.55 4.84 10.33
N TYR A 106 7.65 4.82 11.31
CA TYR A 106 7.49 3.68 12.22
C TYR A 106 6.38 2.71 11.79
N PHE A 107 5.37 3.18 11.04
CA PHE A 107 4.28 2.35 10.52
C PHE A 107 3.71 2.90 9.22
N GLY A 108 4.49 2.84 8.13
CA GLY A 108 4.08 3.25 6.79
C GLY A 108 3.52 2.10 5.96
N ILE A 109 3.30 2.36 4.66
CA ILE A 109 2.60 1.45 3.73
C ILE A 109 3.24 0.04 3.65
N LEU A 110 4.57 -0.10 3.73
CA LEU A 110 5.23 -1.41 3.71
C LEU A 110 4.98 -2.20 4.99
N HIS A 111 4.95 -1.54 6.16
CA HIS A 111 4.59 -2.15 7.44
C HIS A 111 3.14 -2.63 7.38
N ALA A 112 2.24 -1.78 6.88
CA ALA A 112 0.84 -2.10 6.68
C ALA A 112 0.68 -3.33 5.77
N ILE A 113 1.32 -3.37 4.59
CA ILE A 113 1.24 -4.51 3.67
C ILE A 113 1.76 -5.80 4.32
N ALA A 114 2.87 -5.73 5.09
CA ALA A 114 3.40 -6.89 5.79
C ALA A 114 2.41 -7.42 6.84
N LEU A 115 2.00 -6.57 7.79
CA LEU A 115 1.08 -6.95 8.86
C LEU A 115 -0.28 -7.38 8.30
N PHE A 116 -0.85 -6.62 7.37
CA PHE A 116 -2.16 -6.91 6.80
C PHE A 116 -2.15 -8.16 5.92
N SER A 117 -1.02 -8.52 5.30
CA SER A 117 -0.89 -9.80 4.63
C SER A 117 -0.97 -10.96 5.62
N LEU A 118 -0.39 -10.82 6.81
CA LEU A 118 -0.45 -11.83 7.86
C LEU A 118 -1.87 -11.95 8.44
N LEU A 119 -2.48 -10.83 8.82
CA LEU A 119 -3.87 -10.79 9.32
C LEU A 119 -4.87 -11.28 8.25
N GLY A 120 -4.63 -10.94 6.99
CA GLY A 120 -5.45 -11.34 5.86
C GLY A 120 -5.53 -12.85 5.67
N LEU A 121 -4.49 -13.63 6.07
CA LEU A 121 -4.55 -15.10 6.01
C LEU A 121 -5.70 -15.68 6.84
N ALA A 122 -6.03 -15.06 7.96
CA ALA A 122 -7.10 -15.52 8.86
C ALA A 122 -8.49 -15.42 8.21
N VAL A 123 -8.69 -14.46 7.28
CA VAL A 123 -9.98 -14.21 6.63
C VAL A 123 -10.12 -14.85 5.25
N LEU A 124 -9.07 -15.46 4.69
CA LEU A 124 -9.14 -16.06 3.35
C LEU A 124 -10.23 -17.12 3.19
N ARG A 125 -10.59 -17.82 4.27
CA ARG A 125 -11.62 -18.87 4.23
C ARG A 125 -13.04 -18.34 4.44
N LEU A 126 -13.21 -17.07 4.82
CA LEU A 126 -14.51 -16.46 5.03
C LEU A 126 -15.19 -16.20 3.69
N PRO A 127 -16.53 -16.23 3.62
CA PRO A 127 -17.28 -15.81 2.43
C PRO A 127 -17.09 -14.31 2.15
N ALA A 128 -17.12 -13.94 0.86
CA ALA A 128 -16.92 -12.55 0.44
C ALA A 128 -17.82 -11.51 1.15
N PRO A 129 -19.11 -11.75 1.40
CA PRO A 129 -19.96 -10.79 2.12
C PRO A 129 -19.47 -10.56 3.57
N ILE A 130 -19.02 -11.62 4.25
CA ILE A 130 -18.49 -11.51 5.62
C ILE A 130 -17.18 -10.75 5.61
N THR A 131 -16.28 -11.05 4.66
CA THR A 131 -15.02 -10.31 4.48
C THR A 131 -15.29 -8.82 4.23
N ALA A 132 -16.27 -8.50 3.37
CA ALA A 132 -16.68 -7.13 3.08
C ALA A 132 -17.30 -6.43 4.31
N LEU A 133 -18.10 -7.14 5.10
CA LEU A 133 -18.67 -6.60 6.34
C LEU A 133 -17.59 -6.26 7.37
N ILE A 134 -16.60 -7.14 7.55
CA ILE A 134 -15.44 -6.88 8.42
C ILE A 134 -14.65 -5.67 7.88
N ALA A 135 -14.46 -5.57 6.55
CA ALA A 135 -13.83 -4.40 5.94
C ALA A 135 -14.55 -3.10 6.28
N ALA A 136 -15.89 -3.09 6.13
CA ALA A 136 -16.72 -1.94 6.52
C ALA A 136 -16.57 -1.61 8.02
N GLY A 137 -16.46 -2.63 8.88
CA GLY A 137 -16.21 -2.46 10.31
C GLY A 137 -14.87 -1.76 10.61
N PHE A 138 -13.79 -2.11 9.92
CA PHE A 138 -12.50 -1.41 10.05
C PHE A 138 -12.56 0.02 9.53
N ILE A 139 -13.26 0.27 8.42
CA ILE A 139 -13.44 1.62 7.87
C ILE A 139 -14.29 2.46 8.82
N ALA A 140 -15.46 1.97 9.24
CA ALA A 140 -16.34 2.68 10.16
C ALA A 140 -15.68 2.87 11.55
N GLY A 141 -14.96 1.87 12.04
CA GLY A 141 -14.28 1.92 13.33
C GLY A 141 -13.31 3.09 13.46
N SER A 142 -12.69 3.53 12.37
CA SER A 142 -11.82 4.72 12.40
C SER A 142 -12.54 6.01 12.80
N PHE A 143 -13.87 6.07 12.62
CA PHE A 143 -14.67 7.26 12.97
C PHE A 143 -15.27 7.18 14.38
N TYR A 144 -15.49 5.96 14.90
CA TYR A 144 -16.26 5.77 16.14
C TYR A 144 -15.43 5.26 17.30
N LEU A 145 -14.25 4.65 17.07
CA LEU A 145 -13.45 4.01 18.11
C LEU A 145 -12.27 4.85 18.60
N ALA A 146 -11.98 5.98 17.92
CA ALA A 146 -10.87 6.85 18.32
C ALA A 146 -11.07 7.37 19.75
N GLY A 147 -9.99 7.40 20.55
CA GLY A 147 -10.07 7.87 21.92
C GLY A 147 -8.72 7.90 22.63
N PRO A 148 -8.64 8.64 23.79
CA PRO A 148 -7.39 8.83 24.55
C PRO A 148 -6.75 7.53 25.06
N GLN A 149 -7.51 6.44 25.21
CA GLN A 149 -6.99 5.14 25.60
C GLN A 149 -5.99 4.55 24.59
N PHE A 150 -6.00 5.05 23.34
CA PHE A 150 -5.09 4.65 22.26
C PHE A 150 -3.91 5.62 22.07
N ASP A 151 -3.74 6.63 22.92
CA ASP A 151 -2.70 7.63 22.77
C ASP A 151 -1.29 7.14 23.18
N ALA A 152 -1.22 6.04 23.94
CA ALA A 152 0.06 5.43 24.28
C ALA A 152 0.82 4.97 23.01
N PRO A 153 2.16 5.16 22.94
CA PRO A 153 2.97 4.85 21.76
C PRO A 153 2.76 3.44 21.20
N LEU A 154 2.51 2.45 22.10
CA LEU A 154 2.27 1.06 21.73
C LEU A 154 1.00 0.88 20.86
N PHE A 155 0.00 1.74 20.99
CA PHE A 155 -1.27 1.62 20.26
C PHE A 155 -1.38 2.53 19.04
N ARG A 156 -0.39 3.38 18.77
CA ARG A 156 -0.44 4.31 17.63
C ARG A 156 -0.65 3.63 16.28
N PHE A 157 -0.04 2.44 16.09
CA PHE A 157 -0.21 1.68 14.85
C PHE A 157 -1.66 1.23 14.57
N LEU A 158 -2.54 1.29 15.57
CA LEU A 158 -3.98 1.04 15.37
C LEU A 158 -4.65 2.16 14.57
N GLY A 159 -4.20 3.42 14.70
CA GLY A 159 -4.81 4.57 14.03
C GLY A 159 -6.06 5.10 14.73
N LEU A 160 -6.19 4.84 16.03
CA LEU A 160 -7.32 5.24 16.88
C LEU A 160 -6.92 6.30 17.92
N SER A 161 -5.66 6.75 17.92
CA SER A 161 -5.16 7.81 18.79
C SER A 161 -5.80 9.15 18.47
N THR A 162 -6.03 9.97 19.51
CA THR A 162 -6.46 11.37 19.36
C THR A 162 -5.31 12.31 19.03
N LEU A 163 -4.07 11.85 19.22
CA LEU A 163 -2.86 12.62 18.93
C LEU A 163 -2.44 12.43 17.47
N PRO A 164 -1.96 13.50 16.81
CA PRO A 164 -1.47 13.41 15.45
C PRO A 164 -0.24 12.50 15.35
N ALA A 165 -0.16 11.73 14.27
CA ALA A 165 1.02 10.92 13.98
C ALA A 165 2.17 11.82 13.53
N GLN A 166 3.29 11.77 14.26
CA GLN A 166 4.53 12.47 13.88
C GLN A 166 5.41 11.51 13.07
N THR A 167 5.11 11.39 11.78
CA THR A 167 5.82 10.50 10.85
C THR A 167 5.52 10.92 9.41
N MET A 168 6.41 10.63 8.48
CA MET A 168 6.26 11.00 7.07
C MET A 168 5.33 10.06 6.29
N ASP A 169 5.12 8.82 6.77
CA ASP A 169 4.23 7.84 6.16
C ASP A 169 3.51 7.10 7.29
N PHE A 170 2.16 7.09 7.24
CA PHE A 170 1.35 6.49 8.30
C PHE A 170 0.09 5.82 7.75
N GLU A 171 0.12 4.49 7.74
CA GLU A 171 -0.98 3.67 7.21
C GLU A 171 -1.45 2.66 8.28
N PRO A 172 -2.12 3.14 9.36
CA PRO A 172 -2.50 2.33 10.50
C PRO A 172 -3.58 1.28 10.17
N ILE A 173 -3.85 0.38 11.14
CA ILE A 173 -4.84 -0.68 10.96
C ILE A 173 -6.21 -0.10 10.62
N PHE A 174 -6.69 0.89 11.37
CA PHE A 174 -7.92 1.62 11.06
C PHE A 174 -7.61 2.89 10.27
N PRO A 175 -8.17 3.11 9.10
CA PRO A 175 -9.13 2.25 8.37
C PRO A 175 -8.48 1.25 7.39
N TRP A 176 -7.17 1.22 7.25
CA TRP A 176 -6.45 0.70 6.08
C TRP A 176 -6.47 -0.83 5.93
N PHE A 177 -6.61 -1.57 7.01
CA PHE A 177 -6.84 -3.01 6.89
C PHE A 177 -8.17 -3.31 6.19
N GLY A 178 -9.17 -2.44 6.31
CA GLY A 178 -10.40 -2.51 5.54
C GLY A 178 -10.17 -2.50 4.03
N ALA A 179 -9.22 -1.71 3.53
CA ALA A 179 -8.88 -1.69 2.10
C ALA A 179 -8.29 -3.03 1.62
N VAL A 180 -7.43 -3.67 2.44
CA VAL A 180 -6.90 -5.02 2.13
C VAL A 180 -8.02 -6.06 2.11
N LEU A 181 -8.94 -6.00 3.07
CA LEU A 181 -10.10 -6.89 3.13
C LEU A 181 -11.02 -6.72 1.92
N LEU A 182 -11.25 -5.49 1.46
CA LEU A 182 -11.97 -5.23 0.21
C LEU A 182 -11.27 -5.87 -0.98
N GLY A 183 -9.94 -5.80 -1.05
CA GLY A 183 -9.14 -6.48 -2.07
C GLY A 183 -9.31 -8.00 -2.03
N ILE A 184 -9.34 -8.61 -0.84
CA ILE A 184 -9.61 -10.05 -0.65
C ILE A 184 -11.03 -10.38 -1.13
N ALA A 185 -12.04 -9.60 -0.72
CA ALA A 185 -13.43 -9.80 -1.11
C ALA A 185 -13.62 -9.71 -2.64
N LEU A 186 -12.99 -8.72 -3.29
CA LEU A 186 -12.95 -8.62 -4.76
C LEU A 186 -12.32 -9.86 -5.39
N GLY A 187 -11.24 -10.37 -4.82
CA GLY A 187 -10.60 -11.60 -5.24
C GLY A 187 -11.55 -12.80 -5.18
N GLN A 188 -12.29 -12.92 -4.07
CA GLN A 188 -13.28 -13.99 -3.84
C GLN A 188 -14.43 -13.91 -4.83
N VAL A 189 -15.02 -12.73 -5.02
CA VAL A 189 -16.13 -12.52 -5.98
C VAL A 189 -15.66 -12.79 -7.41
N GLY A 190 -14.52 -12.24 -7.81
CA GLY A 190 -13.98 -12.47 -9.14
C GLY A 190 -13.67 -13.93 -9.43
N SER A 191 -13.27 -14.71 -8.40
CA SER A 191 -13.07 -16.17 -8.53
C SER A 191 -14.39 -16.89 -8.77
N LYS A 192 -15.46 -16.54 -8.03
CA LYS A 192 -16.81 -17.11 -8.23
C LYS A 192 -17.37 -16.82 -9.62
N LEU A 193 -17.06 -15.63 -10.17
CA LEU A 193 -17.50 -15.21 -11.50
C LEU A 193 -16.56 -15.70 -12.63
N ASN A 194 -15.55 -16.52 -12.33
CA ASN A 194 -14.52 -16.93 -13.27
C ASN A 194 -13.79 -15.74 -13.96
N LEU A 195 -13.81 -14.56 -13.36
CA LEU A 195 -13.24 -13.35 -13.92
C LEU A 195 -11.74 -13.47 -14.14
N TRP A 196 -11.04 -14.01 -13.13
CA TRP A 196 -9.57 -14.15 -13.20
C TRP A 196 -9.12 -15.07 -14.29
N THR A 197 -9.84 -16.17 -14.52
CA THR A 197 -9.58 -17.11 -15.62
C THR A 197 -9.79 -16.44 -16.96
N ARG A 198 -10.88 -15.66 -17.12
CA ARG A 198 -11.16 -14.93 -18.37
C ARG A 198 -10.10 -13.86 -18.64
N LEU A 199 -9.74 -13.07 -17.62
CA LEU A 199 -8.73 -12.03 -17.77
C LEU A 199 -7.32 -12.57 -18.04
N SER A 200 -7.01 -13.75 -17.54
CA SER A 200 -5.71 -14.39 -17.80
C SER A 200 -5.63 -15.02 -19.19
N ALA A 201 -6.77 -15.33 -19.80
CA ALA A 201 -6.84 -15.86 -21.16
C ALA A 201 -6.69 -14.76 -22.24
N VAL A 202 -6.80 -13.48 -21.86
CA VAL A 202 -6.59 -12.36 -22.79
C VAL A 202 -5.10 -12.27 -23.13
N PRO A 203 -4.72 -12.40 -24.41
CA PRO A 203 -3.32 -12.27 -24.82
C PRO A 203 -2.79 -10.88 -24.48
N ALA A 204 -1.68 -10.82 -23.77
CA ALA A 204 -1.01 -9.56 -23.51
C ALA A 204 -0.16 -9.18 -24.74
N GLY A 205 -0.57 -8.14 -25.45
CA GLY A 205 0.28 -7.53 -26.50
C GLY A 205 1.53 -6.90 -25.87
N THR A 206 2.53 -6.63 -26.71
CA THR A 206 3.83 -6.05 -26.31
C THR A 206 3.69 -4.80 -25.43
N TRP A 207 2.74 -3.94 -25.75
CA TRP A 207 2.46 -2.71 -24.97
C TRP A 207 2.01 -3.02 -23.52
N VAL A 208 1.13 -4.01 -23.33
CA VAL A 208 0.66 -4.42 -22.01
C VAL A 208 1.80 -5.01 -21.18
N GLU A 209 2.69 -5.77 -21.82
CA GLU A 209 3.90 -6.33 -21.19
C GLU A 209 4.85 -5.20 -20.73
N THR A 210 5.10 -4.22 -21.59
CA THR A 210 6.00 -3.09 -21.31
C THR A 210 5.43 -2.19 -20.21
N LEU A 211 4.17 -1.77 -20.33
CA LEU A 211 3.50 -0.92 -19.34
C LEU A 211 3.27 -1.63 -18.00
N GLY A 212 3.17 -2.96 -17.99
CA GLY A 212 3.06 -3.75 -16.76
C GLY A 212 4.41 -4.00 -16.07
N TRP A 213 5.54 -3.67 -16.70
CA TRP A 213 6.88 -3.93 -16.12
C TRP A 213 7.09 -3.19 -14.78
N PRO A 214 6.77 -1.88 -14.64
CA PRO A 214 6.90 -1.19 -13.35
C PRO A 214 6.06 -1.85 -12.25
N GLY A 215 4.82 -2.26 -12.56
CA GLY A 215 3.95 -2.92 -11.61
C GLY A 215 4.51 -4.25 -11.07
N ARG A 216 5.28 -4.97 -11.90
CA ARG A 216 5.99 -6.18 -11.48
C ARG A 216 7.17 -5.92 -10.56
N HIS A 217 7.79 -4.76 -10.69
CA HIS A 217 8.97 -4.33 -9.92
C HIS A 217 8.61 -3.27 -8.87
N SER A 218 7.33 -3.21 -8.47
CA SER A 218 6.78 -2.15 -7.61
C SER A 218 7.54 -1.93 -6.30
N LEU A 219 8.02 -2.99 -5.65
CA LEU A 219 8.79 -2.86 -4.41
C LEU A 219 10.15 -2.18 -4.64
N ALA A 220 10.85 -2.54 -5.71
CA ALA A 220 12.14 -1.93 -6.03
C ALA A 220 11.98 -0.45 -6.39
N ILE A 221 10.97 -0.13 -7.21
CA ILE A 221 10.66 1.25 -7.59
C ILE A 221 10.27 2.05 -6.35
N TYR A 222 9.44 1.47 -5.46
CA TYR A 222 9.07 2.08 -4.19
C TYR A 222 10.29 2.43 -3.33
N LEU A 223 11.29 1.57 -3.24
CA LEU A 223 12.48 1.83 -2.41
C LEU A 223 13.42 2.88 -3.01
N VAL A 224 13.47 2.99 -4.34
CA VAL A 224 14.45 3.84 -5.03
C VAL A 224 13.90 5.23 -5.35
N HIS A 225 12.57 5.38 -5.56
CA HIS A 225 12.03 6.65 -6.06
C HIS A 225 12.28 7.82 -5.12
N GLN A 226 12.07 7.65 -3.81
CA GLN A 226 12.18 8.75 -2.85
C GLN A 226 13.62 9.25 -2.66
N PRO A 227 14.65 8.41 -2.46
CA PRO A 227 16.03 8.89 -2.46
C PRO A 227 16.43 9.61 -3.75
N VAL A 228 15.94 9.14 -4.92
CA VAL A 228 16.23 9.78 -6.21
C VAL A 228 15.58 11.16 -6.29
N PHE A 229 14.30 11.29 -5.93
CA PHE A 229 13.60 12.57 -5.99
C PHE A 229 14.15 13.58 -4.99
N LEU A 230 14.36 13.19 -3.75
CA LEU A 230 14.99 14.07 -2.75
C LEU A 230 16.36 14.57 -3.25
N GLY A 231 17.17 13.68 -3.84
CA GLY A 231 18.47 14.06 -4.40
C GLY A 231 18.34 15.03 -5.58
N LEU A 232 17.39 14.80 -6.49
CA LEU A 232 17.15 15.67 -7.65
C LEU A 232 16.62 17.05 -7.24
N VAL A 233 15.63 17.10 -6.34
CA VAL A 233 15.06 18.36 -5.85
C VAL A 233 16.10 19.13 -5.04
N TRP A 234 16.86 18.44 -4.17
CA TRP A 234 17.97 19.08 -3.45
C TRP A 234 19.03 19.65 -4.41
N ALA A 235 19.46 18.90 -5.42
CA ALA A 235 20.43 19.39 -6.40
C ALA A 235 19.90 20.62 -7.16
N TYR A 236 18.61 20.62 -7.51
CA TYR A 236 17.97 21.78 -8.14
C TYR A 236 18.03 23.02 -7.26
N THR A 237 17.77 22.88 -5.94
CA THR A 237 17.83 24.02 -4.98
C THR A 237 19.25 24.57 -4.76
N GLN A 238 20.30 23.84 -5.18
CA GLN A 238 21.68 24.36 -5.13
C GLN A 238 22.05 25.19 -6.37
N LEU A 239 21.19 25.18 -7.41
CA LEU A 239 21.44 25.86 -8.71
C LEU A 239 20.68 27.17 -8.83
N ILE A 240 19.71 27.43 -7.95
CA ILE A 240 18.89 28.64 -7.90
C ILE A 240 19.12 29.42 -6.60
#